data_7a5dc79f62c79e1c025167fad5b2a566
#
_entry.id   7a5dc79f62c79e1c025167fad5b2a566
#
_cell.length_a   1.000
_cell.length_b   1.000
_cell.length_c   1.000
_cell.angle_alpha   90.00
_cell.angle_beta   90.00
_cell.angle_gamma   90.00
#
_symmetry.space_group_name_H-M   'P 1'
#
loop_
_entity.id
_entity.type
_entity.pdbx_description
1 polymer ?
#
loop_
_entity_poly.entity_id
_entity_poly.type
_entity_poly.pdbx_seq_one_letter_code
_entity_poly.pdbx_strand_id
1 'polypeptide(L)'
;MRILLPLALWLSSSCAFAACPPAGRDRASLQALKAAKFAMPDAIARNVLAEGLLDCLADPDPSLRDGIAYEAFGAWMRAGTFDADELRTLRDGLYARLDGDDPGGFRKPFAALVLSEVARTDRVAPWMRAGERAGMVERAATFLESVRDYRGYENGVGWRHGIAHGADWAMQLALNPALDRAQLERLLTAVASQAWPPTATPTCSAKANASRGRCCPWRSVA
;
A
#
# COMPACT_ATOMS: atom_id res chain seq x y z
N MET A 1 -62.11 0.60 12.12
CA MET A 1 -60.81 0.17 12.69
C MET A 1 -59.86 0.03 11.54
N ARG A 2 -58.98 1.09 11.31
CA ARG A 2 -58.02 1.14 10.19
C ARG A 2 -56.70 0.64 10.73
N ILE A 3 -56.20 -0.48 10.22
CA ILE A 3 -54.91 -1.06 10.56
C ILE A 3 -53.87 -0.37 9.67
N LEU A 4 -52.98 0.42 10.26
CA LEU A 4 -51.79 0.99 9.62
C LEU A 4 -50.68 -0.05 9.69
N LEU A 5 -50.29 -0.63 8.56
CA LEU A 5 -49.07 -1.45 8.45
C LEU A 5 -47.85 -0.51 8.42
N PRO A 6 -46.80 -0.75 9.21
CA PRO A 6 -45.57 -0.03 9.08
C PRO A 6 -44.80 -0.53 7.86
N LEU A 7 -44.49 0.43 6.96
CA LEU A 7 -43.58 0.22 5.81
C LEU A 7 -42.14 0.16 6.34
N ALA A 8 -41.61 -1.05 6.47
CA ALA A 8 -40.17 -1.21 6.83
C ALA A 8 -39.30 -0.84 5.63
N LEU A 9 -38.61 0.31 5.73
CA LEU A 9 -37.58 0.71 4.78
C LEU A 9 -36.34 -0.17 4.99
N TRP A 10 -36.08 -1.10 4.10
CA TRP A 10 -34.83 -1.83 4.05
C TRP A 10 -33.75 -0.93 3.45
N LEU A 11 -32.90 -0.36 4.30
CA LEU A 11 -31.65 0.28 3.88
C LEU A 11 -30.68 -0.82 3.42
N SER A 12 -30.65 -1.05 2.12
CA SER A 12 -29.61 -1.87 1.51
C SER A 12 -28.29 -1.13 1.63
N SER A 13 -27.45 -1.48 2.60
CA SER A 13 -26.05 -1.07 2.62
C SER A 13 -25.35 -1.68 1.41
N SER A 14 -25.25 -0.92 0.34
CA SER A 14 -24.37 -1.26 -0.77
C SER A 14 -22.93 -1.17 -0.26
N CYS A 15 -22.30 -2.31 0.04
CA CYS A 15 -20.84 -2.36 0.11
C CYS A 15 -20.31 -1.88 -1.26
N ALA A 16 -19.85 -0.65 -1.34
CA ALA A 16 -19.09 -0.19 -2.49
C ALA A 16 -17.77 -0.96 -2.50
N PHE A 17 -17.74 -2.07 -3.24
CA PHE A 17 -16.48 -2.69 -3.60
C PHE A 17 -15.69 -1.65 -4.40
N ALA A 18 -14.41 -1.47 -4.04
CA ALA A 18 -13.49 -0.68 -4.83
C ALA A 18 -13.60 -1.11 -6.30
N ALA A 19 -13.91 -0.17 -7.18
CA ALA A 19 -14.17 -0.47 -8.58
C ALA A 19 -12.83 -0.66 -9.31
N CYS A 20 -12.41 -1.91 -9.49
CA CYS A 20 -11.30 -2.27 -10.35
C CYS A 20 -11.78 -3.29 -11.41
N PRO A 21 -11.49 -3.09 -12.70
CA PRO A 21 -10.79 -1.95 -13.34
C PRO A 21 -11.48 -0.58 -13.17
N PRO A 22 -10.70 0.52 -13.25
CA PRO A 22 -11.26 1.88 -13.19
C PRO A 22 -12.32 2.15 -14.28
N ALA A 23 -13.22 3.08 -14.02
CA ALA A 23 -14.25 3.46 -14.98
C ALA A 23 -13.67 3.81 -16.36
N GLY A 24 -14.30 3.30 -17.42
CA GLY A 24 -13.83 3.48 -18.80
C GLY A 24 -12.62 2.65 -19.20
N ARG A 25 -12.18 1.73 -18.34
CA ARG A 25 -11.12 0.76 -18.63
C ARG A 25 -11.62 -0.67 -18.42
N ASP A 26 -11.08 -1.57 -19.21
CA ASP A 26 -11.24 -3.01 -19.02
C ASP A 26 -9.87 -3.69 -18.82
N ARG A 27 -9.90 -4.96 -18.46
CA ARG A 27 -8.68 -5.73 -18.23
C ARG A 27 -7.77 -5.75 -19.46
N ALA A 28 -8.33 -5.85 -20.66
CA ALA A 28 -7.57 -5.93 -21.91
C ALA A 28 -6.82 -4.62 -22.18
N SER A 29 -7.48 -3.48 -21.99
CA SER A 29 -6.84 -2.16 -22.15
C SER A 29 -5.74 -1.90 -21.13
N LEU A 30 -5.91 -2.36 -19.88
CA LEU A 30 -4.86 -2.26 -18.85
C LEU A 30 -3.66 -3.18 -19.17
N GLN A 31 -3.89 -4.38 -19.67
CA GLN A 31 -2.82 -5.27 -20.13
C GLN A 31 -2.08 -4.70 -21.34
N ALA A 32 -2.78 -4.08 -22.27
CA ALA A 32 -2.15 -3.38 -23.40
C ALA A 32 -1.28 -2.22 -22.93
N LEU A 33 -1.74 -1.45 -21.94
CA LEU A 33 -0.96 -0.37 -21.32
C LEU A 33 0.30 -0.91 -20.63
N LYS A 34 0.20 -2.03 -19.91
CA LYS A 34 1.36 -2.71 -19.32
C LYS A 34 2.35 -3.17 -20.40
N ALA A 35 1.88 -3.78 -21.50
CA ALA A 35 2.73 -4.18 -22.60
C ALA A 35 3.46 -2.97 -23.24
N ALA A 36 2.83 -1.81 -23.26
CA ALA A 36 3.43 -0.53 -23.64
C ALA A 36 4.29 0.12 -22.53
N LYS A 37 4.65 -0.63 -21.46
CA LYS A 37 5.43 -0.16 -20.30
C LYS A 37 4.80 1.07 -19.63
N PHE A 38 3.50 1.12 -19.57
CA PHE A 38 2.70 2.21 -19.02
C PHE A 38 2.93 3.56 -19.70
N ALA A 39 3.38 3.57 -20.97
CA ALA A 39 3.57 4.79 -21.74
C ALA A 39 2.24 5.53 -21.92
N MET A 40 2.15 6.74 -21.35
CA MET A 40 0.94 7.56 -21.35
C MET A 40 1.35 9.04 -21.38
N PRO A 41 1.53 9.62 -22.60
CA PRO A 41 2.05 10.97 -22.75
C PRO A 41 1.04 12.06 -22.33
N ASP A 42 -0.26 11.78 -22.42
CA ASP A 42 -1.30 12.71 -21.95
C ASP A 42 -1.34 12.69 -20.41
N ALA A 43 -0.90 13.81 -19.80
CA ALA A 43 -0.84 13.97 -18.36
C ALA A 43 -2.24 13.92 -17.72
N ILE A 44 -3.25 14.52 -18.34
CA ILE A 44 -4.62 14.54 -17.79
C ILE A 44 -5.18 13.12 -17.76
N ALA A 45 -5.09 12.39 -18.86
CA ALA A 45 -5.55 11.01 -18.93
C ALA A 45 -4.78 10.09 -17.99
N ARG A 46 -3.46 10.31 -17.81
CA ARG A 46 -2.63 9.58 -16.84
C ARG A 46 -3.11 9.83 -15.41
N ASN A 47 -3.35 11.08 -15.02
CA ASN A 47 -3.77 11.44 -13.67
C ASN A 47 -5.14 10.87 -13.32
N VAL A 48 -6.10 10.95 -14.25
CA VAL A 48 -7.42 10.31 -14.09
C VAL A 48 -7.29 8.80 -13.92
N LEU A 49 -6.42 8.16 -14.70
CA LEU A 49 -6.18 6.73 -14.54
C LEU A 49 -5.47 6.41 -13.22
N ALA A 50 -4.48 7.19 -12.82
CA ALA A 50 -3.76 7.02 -11.56
C ALA A 50 -4.73 7.10 -10.36
N GLU A 51 -5.64 8.07 -10.34
CA GLU A 51 -6.67 8.17 -9.30
C GLU A 51 -7.55 6.91 -9.26
N GLY A 52 -8.03 6.44 -10.41
CA GLY A 52 -8.83 5.21 -10.49
C GLY A 52 -8.08 3.96 -10.07
N LEU A 53 -6.77 3.88 -10.34
CA LEU A 53 -5.94 2.73 -9.95
C LEU A 53 -5.68 2.65 -8.43
N LEU A 54 -5.89 3.72 -7.67
CA LEU A 54 -5.80 3.66 -6.20
C LEU A 54 -6.73 2.61 -5.59
N ASP A 55 -7.90 2.41 -6.16
CA ASP A 55 -8.85 1.40 -5.69
C ASP A 55 -8.43 -0.02 -6.09
N CYS A 56 -7.70 -0.17 -7.19
CA CYS A 56 -7.13 -1.44 -7.60
C CYS A 56 -6.06 -1.98 -6.63
N LEU A 57 -5.49 -1.14 -5.76
CA LEU A 57 -4.57 -1.59 -4.71
C LEU A 57 -5.23 -2.50 -3.65
N ALA A 58 -6.57 -2.55 -3.62
CA ALA A 58 -7.36 -3.43 -2.76
C ALA A 58 -7.84 -4.70 -3.48
N ASP A 59 -7.60 -4.84 -4.79
CA ASP A 59 -8.15 -5.93 -5.57
C ASP A 59 -7.56 -7.28 -5.13
N PRO A 60 -8.37 -8.33 -4.91
CA PRO A 60 -7.88 -9.66 -4.58
C PRO A 60 -7.08 -10.31 -5.71
N ASP A 61 -7.29 -9.91 -6.96
CA ASP A 61 -6.53 -10.41 -8.10
C ASP A 61 -5.15 -9.75 -8.19
N PRO A 62 -4.06 -10.50 -7.96
CA PRO A 62 -2.71 -9.95 -8.02
C PRO A 62 -2.34 -9.43 -9.41
N SER A 63 -2.99 -9.90 -10.49
CA SER A 63 -2.72 -9.38 -11.83
C SER A 63 -3.15 -7.92 -11.99
N LEU A 64 -4.21 -7.49 -11.29
CA LEU A 64 -4.68 -6.10 -11.26
C LEU A 64 -3.96 -5.28 -10.19
N ARG A 65 -3.87 -5.80 -8.98
CA ARG A 65 -3.24 -5.12 -7.84
C ARG A 65 -1.74 -4.92 -8.03
N ASP A 66 -1.01 -6.04 -8.18
CA ASP A 66 0.45 -6.03 -8.29
C ASP A 66 0.87 -5.67 -9.73
N GLY A 67 0.34 -6.43 -10.70
CA GLY A 67 0.79 -6.39 -12.09
C GLY A 67 0.32 -5.18 -12.89
N ILE A 68 -0.72 -4.47 -12.47
CA ILE A 68 -1.19 -3.26 -13.13
C ILE A 68 -1.03 -2.05 -12.22
N ALA A 69 -1.75 -2.00 -11.08
CA ALA A 69 -1.81 -0.78 -10.27
C ALA A 69 -0.43 -0.41 -9.72
N TYR A 70 0.21 -1.29 -8.97
CA TYR A 70 1.53 -1.00 -8.40
C TYR A 70 2.60 -0.74 -9.48
N GLU A 71 2.67 -1.58 -10.51
CA GLU A 71 3.66 -1.40 -11.59
C GLU A 71 3.46 -0.08 -12.34
N ALA A 72 2.20 0.36 -12.57
CA ALA A 72 1.92 1.64 -13.21
C ALA A 72 2.44 2.83 -12.38
N PHE A 73 2.12 2.87 -11.08
CA PHE A 73 2.63 3.89 -10.17
C PHE A 73 4.16 3.92 -10.14
N GLY A 74 4.79 2.75 -10.00
CA GLY A 74 6.23 2.63 -10.03
C GLY A 74 6.85 3.13 -11.33
N ALA A 75 6.28 2.76 -12.47
CA ALA A 75 6.75 3.20 -13.79
C ALA A 75 6.66 4.72 -13.95
N TRP A 76 5.51 5.32 -13.65
CA TRP A 76 5.31 6.76 -13.78
C TRP A 76 6.16 7.59 -12.83
N MET A 77 6.25 7.20 -11.55
CA MET A 77 7.08 7.91 -10.56
C MET A 77 8.58 7.80 -10.87
N ARG A 78 9.04 6.63 -11.34
CA ARG A 78 10.45 6.45 -11.72
C ARG A 78 10.81 7.18 -13.01
N ALA A 79 9.85 7.35 -13.91
CA ALA A 79 10.01 8.17 -15.10
C ALA A 79 9.91 9.69 -14.82
N GLY A 80 9.53 10.10 -13.59
CA GLY A 80 9.38 11.51 -13.23
C GLY A 80 8.23 12.21 -13.97
N THR A 81 7.15 11.46 -14.27
CA THR A 81 6.05 12.00 -15.08
C THR A 81 5.04 12.81 -14.28
N PHE A 82 5.08 12.76 -12.94
CA PHE A 82 4.24 13.56 -12.06
C PHE A 82 4.96 14.82 -11.60
N ASP A 83 4.28 15.95 -11.60
CA ASP A 83 4.74 17.16 -10.94
C ASP A 83 4.50 17.12 -9.42
N ALA A 84 4.89 18.17 -8.70
CA ALA A 84 4.81 18.21 -7.24
C ALA A 84 3.37 18.23 -6.73
N ASP A 85 2.42 18.85 -7.46
CA ASP A 85 1.02 18.92 -7.04
C ASP A 85 0.29 17.62 -7.35
N GLU A 86 0.60 16.99 -8.46
CA GLU A 86 0.14 15.65 -8.82
C GLU A 86 0.62 14.60 -7.79
N LEU A 87 1.90 14.69 -7.35
CA LEU A 87 2.44 13.84 -6.30
C LEU A 87 1.77 14.09 -4.94
N ARG A 88 1.39 15.34 -4.61
CA ARG A 88 0.60 15.65 -3.40
C ARG A 88 -0.78 15.00 -3.47
N THR A 89 -1.46 15.17 -4.58
CA THR A 89 -2.79 14.58 -4.81
C THR A 89 -2.75 13.05 -4.66
N LEU A 90 -1.77 12.40 -5.30
CA LEU A 90 -1.56 10.96 -5.21
C LEU A 90 -1.26 10.52 -3.77
N ARG A 91 -0.34 11.22 -3.08
CA ARG A 91 -0.01 10.97 -1.67
C ARG A 91 -1.25 11.03 -0.77
N ASP A 92 -2.04 12.07 -0.93
CA ASP A 92 -3.22 12.29 -0.09
C ASP A 92 -4.30 11.25 -0.36
N GLY A 93 -4.47 10.84 -1.63
CA GLY A 93 -5.29 9.70 -2.02
C GLY A 93 -4.82 8.38 -1.38
N LEU A 94 -3.52 8.13 -1.31
CA LEU A 94 -2.95 6.96 -0.64
C LEU A 94 -3.13 7.01 0.88
N TYR A 95 -3.01 8.18 1.50
CA TYR A 95 -3.30 8.36 2.91
C TYR A 95 -4.75 8.00 3.25
N ALA A 96 -5.71 8.42 2.44
CA ALA A 96 -7.10 8.03 2.61
C ALA A 96 -7.30 6.51 2.55
N ARG A 97 -6.49 5.77 1.77
CA ARG A 97 -6.52 4.29 1.70
C ARG A 97 -5.89 3.63 2.93
N LEU A 98 -4.90 4.27 3.56
CA LEU A 98 -4.37 3.79 4.85
C LEU A 98 -5.38 3.97 6.00
N ASP A 99 -6.14 5.06 5.98
CA ASP A 99 -7.11 5.39 7.04
C ASP A 99 -8.42 4.59 6.91
N GLY A 100 -8.74 4.08 5.71
CA GLY A 100 -9.97 3.34 5.42
C GLY A 100 -9.97 1.89 5.93
N ASP A 101 -11.10 1.21 5.73
CA ASP A 101 -11.23 -0.22 6.02
C ASP A 101 -10.44 -1.07 5.01
N ASP A 102 -9.92 -2.19 5.48
CA ASP A 102 -9.16 -3.15 4.66
C ASP A 102 -9.53 -4.60 4.96
N PRO A 103 -10.76 -5.02 4.64
CA PRO A 103 -11.23 -6.37 4.94
C PRO A 103 -10.43 -7.46 4.19
N GLY A 104 -9.85 -7.13 3.04
CA GLY A 104 -9.00 -8.03 2.26
C GLY A 104 -7.57 -8.12 2.78
N GLY A 105 -7.10 -7.12 3.52
CA GLY A 105 -5.71 -7.01 3.97
C GLY A 105 -4.73 -6.66 2.84
N PHE A 106 -5.20 -6.01 1.76
CA PHE A 106 -4.36 -5.59 0.63
C PHE A 106 -4.23 -4.08 0.50
N ARG A 107 -5.34 -3.34 0.75
CA ARG A 107 -5.40 -1.89 0.53
C ARG A 107 -4.31 -1.14 1.26
N LYS A 108 -4.20 -1.35 2.58
CA LYS A 108 -3.21 -0.66 3.42
C LYS A 108 -1.77 -1.05 3.08
N PRO A 109 -1.42 -2.34 2.98
CA PRO A 109 -0.09 -2.76 2.55
C PRO A 109 0.33 -2.17 1.20
N PHE A 110 -0.54 -2.23 0.18
CA PHE A 110 -0.20 -1.72 -1.14
C PHE A 110 -0.20 -0.19 -1.22
N ALA A 111 -1.03 0.50 -0.43
CA ALA A 111 -0.91 1.95 -0.27
C ALA A 111 0.44 2.33 0.34
N ALA A 112 0.92 1.61 1.37
CA ALA A 112 2.24 1.81 1.95
C ALA A 112 3.37 1.54 0.93
N LEU A 113 3.24 0.50 0.11
CA LEU A 113 4.20 0.19 -0.95
C LEU A 113 4.27 1.32 -2.00
N VAL A 114 3.13 1.87 -2.44
CA VAL A 114 3.13 3.00 -3.39
C VAL A 114 3.64 4.27 -2.71
N LEU A 115 3.35 4.49 -1.42
CA LEU A 115 3.93 5.59 -0.64
C LEU A 115 5.47 5.51 -0.52
N SER A 116 6.04 4.32 -0.59
CA SER A 116 7.50 4.17 -0.68
C SER A 116 8.06 4.77 -1.97
N GLU A 117 7.37 4.60 -3.10
CA GLU A 117 7.78 5.23 -4.37
C GLU A 117 7.56 6.76 -4.32
N VAL A 118 6.48 7.24 -3.67
CA VAL A 118 6.29 8.69 -3.42
C VAL A 118 7.43 9.26 -2.58
N ALA A 119 7.82 8.60 -1.49
CA ALA A 119 8.95 9.00 -0.66
C ALA A 119 10.28 9.00 -1.46
N ARG A 120 10.43 8.01 -2.35
CA ARG A 120 11.58 7.93 -3.25
C ARG A 120 11.64 9.13 -4.20
N THR A 121 10.52 9.61 -4.74
CA THR A 121 10.54 10.80 -5.62
C THR A 121 11.08 12.02 -4.89
N ASP A 122 10.67 12.29 -3.65
CA ASP A 122 11.19 13.39 -2.85
C ASP A 122 12.67 13.22 -2.49
N ARG A 123 13.11 12.00 -2.25
CA ARG A 123 14.52 11.70 -1.99
C ARG A 123 15.41 11.99 -3.20
N VAL A 124 14.93 11.70 -4.40
CA VAL A 124 15.69 11.88 -5.67
C VAL A 124 15.63 13.32 -6.16
N ALA A 125 14.47 13.97 -6.09
CA ALA A 125 14.22 15.35 -6.48
C ALA A 125 13.30 16.00 -5.44
N PRO A 126 13.85 16.72 -4.45
CA PRO A 126 13.06 17.24 -3.33
C PRO A 126 11.91 18.13 -3.76
N TRP A 127 10.69 17.81 -3.35
CA TRP A 127 9.48 18.58 -3.60
C TRP A 127 8.61 18.78 -2.35
N MET A 128 8.72 17.89 -1.34
CA MET A 128 8.00 18.04 -0.09
C MET A 128 8.59 19.19 0.77
N ARG A 129 7.72 19.93 1.44
CA ARG A 129 8.11 20.83 2.51
C ARG A 129 8.51 20.03 3.76
N ALA A 130 9.27 20.63 4.67
CA ALA A 130 9.71 19.96 5.90
C ALA A 130 8.55 19.38 6.72
N GLY A 131 7.44 20.12 6.87
CA GLY A 131 6.25 19.63 7.57
C GLY A 131 5.53 18.47 6.86
N GLU A 132 5.49 18.47 5.53
CA GLU A 132 4.93 17.35 4.75
C GLU A 132 5.76 16.08 4.93
N ARG A 133 7.08 16.23 4.94
CA ARG A 133 8.03 15.13 5.15
C ARG A 133 7.93 14.58 6.57
N ALA A 134 7.84 15.46 7.58
CA ALA A 134 7.62 15.05 8.97
C ALA A 134 6.29 14.29 9.14
N GLY A 135 5.21 14.78 8.54
CA GLY A 135 3.93 14.08 8.54
C GLY A 135 3.99 12.72 7.87
N MET A 136 4.77 12.57 6.80
CA MET A 136 4.95 11.29 6.13
C MET A 136 5.74 10.29 7.00
N VAL A 137 6.75 10.74 7.73
CA VAL A 137 7.49 9.93 8.72
C VAL A 137 6.54 9.38 9.79
N GLU A 138 5.69 10.23 10.38
CA GLU A 138 4.74 9.77 11.40
C GLU A 138 3.72 8.77 10.83
N ARG A 139 3.23 8.98 9.61
CA ARG A 139 2.32 8.02 8.98
C ARG A 139 2.97 6.68 8.70
N ALA A 140 4.21 6.66 8.21
CA ALA A 140 4.96 5.44 7.97
C ALA A 140 5.22 4.68 9.28
N ALA A 141 5.60 5.40 10.33
CA ALA A 141 5.83 4.82 11.64
C ALA A 141 4.53 4.25 12.25
N THR A 142 3.44 5.02 12.22
CA THR A 142 2.12 4.57 12.71
C THR A 142 1.61 3.37 11.92
N PHE A 143 1.78 3.36 10.59
CA PHE A 143 1.41 2.19 9.79
C PHE A 143 2.17 0.95 10.25
N LEU A 144 3.50 0.99 10.34
CA LEU A 144 4.31 -0.13 10.82
C LEU A 144 3.85 -0.62 12.20
N GLU A 145 3.70 0.29 13.16
CA GLU A 145 3.26 -0.03 14.52
C GLU A 145 1.85 -0.64 14.57
N SER A 146 1.01 -0.36 13.59
CA SER A 146 -0.36 -0.87 13.51
C SER A 146 -0.48 -2.24 12.85
N VAL A 147 0.53 -2.72 12.11
CA VAL A 147 0.46 -3.99 11.40
C VAL A 147 0.26 -5.15 12.39
N ARG A 148 -0.77 -5.95 12.14
CA ARG A 148 -1.08 -7.19 12.88
C ARG A 148 -1.31 -8.38 11.96
N ASP A 149 -1.46 -8.13 10.66
CA ASP A 149 -1.55 -9.16 9.64
C ASP A 149 -0.15 -9.50 9.13
N TYR A 150 0.38 -10.63 9.58
CA TYR A 150 1.72 -11.12 9.23
C TYR A 150 1.70 -12.11 8.07
N ARG A 151 0.57 -12.23 7.37
CA ARG A 151 0.49 -13.13 6.22
C ARG A 151 1.45 -12.66 5.12
N GLY A 152 2.15 -13.64 4.56
CA GLY A 152 3.04 -13.47 3.44
C GLY A 152 2.36 -13.82 2.12
N TYR A 153 2.89 -14.83 1.42
CA TYR A 153 2.36 -15.32 0.16
C TYR A 153 1.26 -16.36 0.38
N GLU A 154 0.16 -16.21 -0.35
CA GLU A 154 -0.93 -17.17 -0.42
C GLU A 154 -1.19 -17.57 -1.89
N ASN A 155 -1.32 -18.88 -2.15
CA ASN A 155 -1.55 -19.37 -3.51
C ASN A 155 -2.85 -18.80 -4.10
N GLY A 156 -2.77 -18.32 -5.34
CA GLY A 156 -3.89 -17.72 -6.06
C GLY A 156 -4.25 -16.29 -5.63
N VAL A 157 -3.73 -15.82 -4.51
CA VAL A 157 -4.03 -14.50 -3.94
C VAL A 157 -2.83 -13.57 -3.99
N GLY A 158 -1.60 -14.11 -3.93
CA GLY A 158 -0.36 -13.36 -3.96
C GLY A 158 0.10 -12.90 -2.58
N TRP A 159 0.82 -11.78 -2.55
CA TRP A 159 1.46 -11.23 -1.36
C TRP A 159 0.58 -10.22 -0.63
N ARG A 160 0.53 -10.29 0.70
CA ARG A 160 0.02 -9.20 1.56
C ARG A 160 1.14 -8.30 2.07
N HIS A 161 2.15 -8.86 2.70
CA HIS A 161 3.44 -8.24 3.00
C HIS A 161 3.37 -6.90 3.75
N GLY A 162 2.41 -6.70 4.67
CA GLY A 162 2.24 -5.41 5.35
C GLY A 162 3.51 -4.87 5.99
N ILE A 163 4.29 -5.71 6.68
CA ILE A 163 5.56 -5.31 7.28
C ILE A 163 6.61 -4.96 6.23
N ALA A 164 6.77 -5.78 5.18
CA ALA A 164 7.76 -5.54 4.15
C ALA A 164 7.50 -4.22 3.42
N HIS A 165 6.23 -3.96 3.03
CA HIS A 165 5.86 -2.72 2.36
C HIS A 165 6.01 -1.48 3.27
N GLY A 166 5.71 -1.62 4.56
CA GLY A 166 5.99 -0.56 5.53
C GLY A 166 7.48 -0.32 5.73
N ALA A 167 8.28 -1.37 5.72
CA ALA A 167 9.74 -1.27 5.80
C ALA A 167 10.35 -0.63 4.55
N ASP A 168 9.83 -0.93 3.36
CA ASP A 168 10.23 -0.24 2.11
C ASP A 168 9.95 1.26 2.20
N TRP A 169 8.79 1.64 2.74
CA TRP A 169 8.45 3.04 2.92
C TRP A 169 9.37 3.72 3.94
N ALA A 170 9.59 3.12 5.10
CA ALA A 170 10.53 3.62 6.11
C ALA A 170 11.96 3.72 5.55
N MET A 171 12.40 2.76 4.76
CA MET A 171 13.73 2.76 4.11
C MET A 171 13.88 3.95 3.15
N GLN A 172 12.89 4.21 2.28
CA GLN A 172 12.97 5.34 1.35
C GLN A 172 13.01 6.68 2.09
N LEU A 173 12.27 6.81 3.19
CA LEU A 173 12.35 7.99 4.06
C LEU A 173 13.71 8.10 4.74
N ALA A 174 14.21 7.02 5.36
CA ALA A 174 15.49 7.02 6.06
C ALA A 174 16.69 7.33 5.16
N LEU A 175 16.61 7.02 3.87
CA LEU A 175 17.61 7.36 2.88
C LEU A 175 17.54 8.83 2.39
N ASN A 176 16.51 9.60 2.80
CA ASN A 176 16.37 10.99 2.40
C ASN A 176 17.28 11.89 3.27
N PRO A 177 18.25 12.61 2.67
CA PRO A 177 19.19 13.43 3.42
C PRO A 177 18.53 14.65 4.12
N ALA A 178 17.27 14.94 3.80
CA ALA A 178 16.51 16.01 4.44
C ALA A 178 15.84 15.61 5.76
N LEU A 179 15.92 14.32 6.16
CA LEU A 179 15.45 13.88 7.48
C LEU A 179 16.47 14.22 8.56
N ASP A 180 15.97 14.71 9.68
CA ASP A 180 16.77 14.91 10.88
C ASP A 180 16.88 13.63 11.73
N ARG A 181 17.73 13.71 12.77
CA ARG A 181 17.99 12.60 13.67
C ARG A 181 16.72 12.11 14.39
N ALA A 182 15.84 13.00 14.83
CA ALA A 182 14.63 12.63 15.57
C ALA A 182 13.67 11.84 14.67
N GLN A 183 13.55 12.23 13.41
CA GLN A 183 12.76 11.52 12.39
C GLN A 183 13.33 10.13 12.10
N LEU A 184 14.64 10.00 12.01
CA LEU A 184 15.31 8.70 11.82
C LEU A 184 15.11 7.79 13.04
N GLU A 185 15.22 8.31 14.27
CA GLU A 185 14.96 7.57 15.51
C GLU A 185 13.48 7.15 15.61
N ARG A 186 12.55 7.99 15.14
CA ARG A 186 11.12 7.66 15.07
C ARG A 186 10.86 6.45 14.15
N LEU A 187 11.45 6.45 12.95
CA LEU A 187 11.35 5.32 12.01
C LEU A 187 12.00 4.05 12.58
N LEU A 188 13.18 4.18 13.18
CA LEU A 188 13.87 3.05 13.81
C LEU A 188 13.03 2.41 14.90
N THR A 189 12.40 3.21 15.75
CA THR A 189 11.51 2.74 16.81
C THR A 189 10.33 1.95 16.24
N ALA A 190 9.71 2.45 15.17
CA ALA A 190 8.59 1.77 14.52
C ALA A 190 9.01 0.42 13.88
N VAL A 191 10.17 0.40 13.20
CA VAL A 191 10.72 -0.85 12.64
C VAL A 191 11.05 -1.84 13.75
N ALA A 192 11.68 -1.39 14.84
CA ALA A 192 12.05 -2.24 15.97
C ALA A 192 10.83 -2.86 16.66
N SER A 193 9.69 -2.15 16.71
CA SER A 193 8.43 -2.67 17.26
C SER A 193 7.91 -3.90 16.51
N GLN A 194 8.25 -4.05 15.24
CA GLN A 194 7.87 -5.20 14.41
C GLN A 194 8.90 -6.34 14.41
N ALA A 195 10.16 -6.04 14.77
CA ALA A 195 11.17 -7.07 14.93
C ALA A 195 10.91 -7.96 16.15
N TRP A 196 10.21 -7.43 17.15
CA TRP A 196 9.82 -8.14 18.36
C TRP A 196 8.36 -7.85 18.73
N PRO A 197 7.38 -8.36 17.95
CA PRO A 197 5.98 -8.11 18.26
C PRO A 197 5.59 -8.76 19.60
N PRO A 198 4.73 -8.11 20.41
CA PRO A 198 4.33 -8.59 21.74
C PRO A 198 3.65 -9.98 21.74
N THR A 199 3.17 -10.42 20.59
CA THR A 199 2.57 -11.73 20.35
C THR A 199 3.15 -12.31 19.07
N ALA A 200 4.35 -12.90 19.18
CA ALA A 200 4.98 -13.57 18.05
C ALA A 200 4.22 -14.83 17.68
N THR A 201 3.28 -14.72 16.75
CA THR A 201 2.95 -15.89 15.94
C THR A 201 4.16 -16.14 15.05
N PRO A 202 4.78 -17.34 15.05
CA PRO A 202 5.96 -17.61 14.24
C PRO A 202 5.62 -17.33 12.77
N THR A 203 6.26 -16.35 12.17
CA THR A 203 6.26 -16.17 10.71
C THR A 203 7.17 -17.23 10.11
N CYS A 204 6.76 -18.49 10.19
CA CYS A 204 7.36 -19.51 9.35
C CYS A 204 6.90 -19.24 7.92
N SER A 205 7.74 -18.61 7.12
CA SER A 205 7.69 -18.74 5.67
C SER A 205 7.93 -20.22 5.36
N ALA A 206 6.85 -21.00 5.43
CA ALA A 206 6.89 -22.40 5.09
C ALA A 206 6.96 -22.54 3.56
N LYS A 207 8.15 -22.49 2.99
CA LYS A 207 8.45 -23.51 1.99
C LYS A 207 8.40 -24.82 2.75
N ALA A 208 7.22 -25.35 2.96
CA ALA A 208 7.03 -26.68 3.48
C ALA A 208 7.55 -27.68 2.47
N ASN A 209 8.81 -27.99 2.58
CA ASN A 209 9.29 -29.29 2.15
C ASN A 209 8.74 -30.27 3.18
N ALA A 210 7.74 -31.05 2.79
CA ALA A 210 6.94 -31.95 3.63
C ALA A 210 7.74 -33.16 4.14
N SER A 211 8.92 -32.97 4.67
CA SER A 211 9.70 -34.11 5.18
C SER A 211 10.51 -33.89 6.45
N ARG A 212 10.46 -32.75 7.14
CA ARG A 212 10.99 -32.71 8.51
C ARG A 212 10.47 -31.47 9.28
N GLY A 213 9.50 -31.68 10.15
CA GLY A 213 9.10 -30.70 11.16
C GLY A 213 10.25 -30.40 12.12
N ARG A 214 10.84 -29.22 11.95
CA ARG A 214 11.57 -28.52 13.00
C ARG A 214 11.47 -27.02 12.70
N CYS A 215 10.62 -26.31 13.43
CA CYS A 215 10.75 -24.88 13.61
C CYS A 215 12.11 -24.64 14.29
N CYS A 216 12.95 -23.77 13.73
CA CYS A 216 14.17 -23.33 14.40
C CYS A 216 13.79 -22.50 15.62
N PRO A 217 14.06 -22.95 16.87
CA PRO A 217 14.01 -22.07 18.02
C PRO A 217 15.25 -21.18 17.97
N TRP A 218 15.06 -19.86 17.98
CA TRP A 218 16.14 -18.94 18.30
C TRP A 218 16.61 -19.27 19.71
N ARG A 219 17.83 -19.82 19.84
CA ARG A 219 18.48 -19.93 21.12
C ARG A 219 18.80 -18.54 21.62
N SER A 220 18.25 -18.19 22.78
CA SER A 220 18.72 -17.09 23.61
C SER A 220 20.19 -17.32 23.89
N VAL A 221 21.04 -16.39 23.44
CA VAL A 221 22.43 -16.29 23.94
C VAL A 221 22.35 -15.39 25.16
N ALA A 222 22.69 -15.99 26.30
CA ALA A 222 22.88 -15.30 27.56
C ALA A 222 24.17 -14.46 27.50
#